data_c9179ebde7f10dad3f10a30641019b82
#
_entry.id   c9179ebde7f10dad3f10a30641019b82
#
_cell.length_a   1.000
_cell.length_b   1.000
_cell.length_c   1.000
_cell.angle_alpha   90.00
_cell.angle_beta   90.00
_cell.angle_gamma   90.00
#
_symmetry.space_group_name_H-M   'P 1'
#
loop_
_entity.id
_entity.type
_entity.pdbx_description
1 polymer ?
#
loop_
_entity_poly.entity_id
_entity_poly.type
_entity_poly.pdbx_seq_one_letter_code
_entity_poly.pdbx_strand_id
1 'polypeptide(L)'
;MSLRDLANTKPKRERFTRTLDRRQVRRMKKRGYDAERELVKMFRGAGFDALRVPVSAPSNEPLPDIFAIKEKTIVACEVKSQERYVYYKRHQVLKLHEFLEIHRIYPNRVAVLAAKFKYKGWAFLVAEKPGDFSIRIGSGLSFRELLRRMGV
;
A
#
# COMPACT_ATOMS: atom_id res chain seq x y z
N MET A 1 26.23 46.83 -9.37
CA MET A 1 25.57 45.61 -9.84
C MET A 1 25.47 45.63 -11.35
N SER A 2 26.14 44.72 -11.99
CA SER A 2 26.05 44.52 -13.44
C SER A 2 24.74 43.85 -13.79
N LEU A 3 24.15 44.20 -14.95
CA LEU A 3 22.93 43.56 -15.48
C LEU A 3 23.08 42.04 -15.64
N ARG A 4 24.31 41.52 -15.66
CA ARG A 4 24.61 40.08 -15.65
C ARG A 4 24.35 39.39 -14.30
N ASP A 5 24.42 40.12 -13.17
CA ASP A 5 24.21 39.57 -11.84
C ASP A 5 22.71 39.41 -11.55
N LEU A 6 21.87 40.19 -12.21
CA LEU A 6 20.41 40.11 -12.10
C LEU A 6 19.81 38.92 -12.90
N ALA A 7 20.50 38.47 -13.93
CA ALA A 7 20.03 37.39 -14.79
C ALA A 7 20.27 36.00 -14.18
N ASN A 8 21.08 35.87 -13.10
CA ASN A 8 21.49 34.61 -12.54
C ASN A 8 20.83 34.28 -11.16
N THR A 9 19.92 35.10 -10.69
CA THR A 9 19.11 34.79 -9.53
C THR A 9 17.94 33.88 -9.96
N LYS A 10 18.20 32.59 -10.09
CA LYS A 10 17.10 31.62 -10.12
C LYS A 10 16.31 31.76 -8.82
N PRO A 11 14.98 31.96 -8.87
CA PRO A 11 14.19 32.02 -7.67
C PRO A 11 14.41 30.70 -6.91
N LYS A 12 14.90 30.78 -5.67
CA LYS A 12 14.90 29.65 -4.76
C LYS A 12 13.44 29.17 -4.68
N ARG A 13 13.15 28.03 -5.31
CA ARG A 13 11.91 27.32 -5.05
C ARG A 13 11.95 26.98 -3.56
N GLU A 14 11.26 27.76 -2.75
CA GLU A 14 10.95 27.37 -1.39
C GLU A 14 10.21 26.04 -1.49
N ARG A 15 10.92 24.96 -1.17
CA ARG A 15 10.26 23.68 -0.92
C ARG A 15 9.43 23.93 0.33
N PHE A 16 8.14 24.09 0.14
CA PHE A 16 7.17 24.08 1.21
C PHE A 16 7.19 22.64 1.79
N THR A 17 8.16 22.38 2.65
CA THR A 17 8.18 21.19 3.49
C THR A 17 7.13 21.40 4.55
N ARG A 18 5.92 20.92 4.29
CA ARG A 18 4.85 20.88 5.27
C ARG A 18 5.32 19.97 6.39
N THR A 19 5.91 20.55 7.42
CA THR A 19 6.26 19.87 8.67
C THR A 19 4.97 19.44 9.33
N LEU A 20 4.69 18.12 9.30
CA LEU A 20 3.54 17.57 10.00
C LEU A 20 3.77 17.65 11.52
N ASP A 21 2.79 18.14 12.23
CA ASP A 21 2.77 18.11 13.69
C ASP A 21 2.77 16.65 14.19
N ARG A 22 3.35 16.42 15.39
CA ARG A 22 3.39 15.08 16.03
C ARG A 22 2.00 14.46 16.16
N ARG A 23 0.95 15.25 16.41
CA ARG A 23 -0.44 14.78 16.47
C ARG A 23 -0.93 14.30 15.11
N GLN A 24 -0.59 14.99 14.03
CA GLN A 24 -0.93 14.60 12.66
C GLN A 24 -0.24 13.30 12.28
N VAL A 25 1.04 13.13 12.60
CA VAL A 25 1.81 11.90 12.38
C VAL A 25 1.19 10.72 13.13
N ARG A 26 0.81 10.90 14.40
CA ARG A 26 0.14 9.86 15.20
C ARG A 26 -1.20 9.44 14.59
N ARG A 27 -2.00 10.41 14.13
CA ARG A 27 -3.30 10.14 13.48
C ARG A 27 -3.12 9.37 12.16
N MET A 28 -2.12 9.73 11.37
CA MET A 28 -1.80 9.03 10.12
C MET A 28 -1.37 7.60 10.37
N LYS A 29 -0.49 7.36 11.34
CA LYS A 29 -0.07 6.00 11.74
C LYS A 29 -1.25 5.18 12.26
N LYS A 30 -2.10 5.76 13.10
CA LYS A 30 -3.29 5.09 13.62
C LYS A 30 -4.24 4.68 12.50
N ARG A 31 -4.52 5.56 11.54
CA ARG A 31 -5.37 5.25 10.37
C ARG A 31 -4.80 4.10 9.54
N GLY A 32 -3.47 4.08 9.34
CA GLY A 32 -2.77 3.00 8.66
C GLY A 32 -2.98 1.66 9.37
N TYR A 33 -2.75 1.59 10.67
CA TYR A 33 -2.92 0.38 11.47
C TYR A 33 -4.38 -0.07 11.55
N ASP A 34 -5.32 0.86 11.67
CA ASP A 34 -6.75 0.56 11.69
C ASP A 34 -7.21 -0.01 10.35
N ALA A 35 -6.71 0.52 9.22
CA ALA A 35 -6.97 0.00 7.90
C ALA A 35 -6.41 -1.43 7.73
N GLU A 36 -5.17 -1.67 8.15
CA GLU A 36 -4.57 -3.01 8.12
C GLU A 36 -5.38 -4.02 8.94
N ARG A 37 -5.79 -3.67 10.16
CA ARG A 37 -6.61 -4.54 11.00
C ARG A 37 -7.99 -4.82 10.40
N GLU A 38 -8.60 -3.82 9.79
CA GLU A 38 -9.87 -3.99 9.09
C GLU A 38 -9.74 -4.96 7.91
N LEU A 39 -8.69 -4.81 7.10
CA LEU A 39 -8.46 -5.71 5.96
C LEU A 39 -8.19 -7.15 6.41
N VAL A 40 -7.45 -7.35 7.51
CA VAL A 40 -7.28 -8.67 8.12
C VAL A 40 -8.63 -9.29 8.48
N LYS A 41 -9.55 -8.52 9.09
CA LYS A 41 -10.90 -9.00 9.40
C LYS A 41 -11.69 -9.34 8.15
N MET A 42 -11.56 -8.56 7.08
CA MET A 42 -12.23 -8.84 5.80
C MET A 42 -11.76 -10.18 5.21
N PHE A 43 -10.45 -10.42 5.18
CA PHE A 43 -9.90 -11.70 4.72
C PHE A 43 -10.35 -12.87 5.60
N ARG A 44 -10.32 -12.72 6.91
CA ARG A 44 -10.82 -13.76 7.84
C ARG A 44 -12.30 -14.05 7.62
N GLY A 45 -13.11 -13.03 7.39
CA GLY A 45 -14.52 -13.19 7.04
C GLY A 45 -14.75 -13.94 5.71
N ALA A 46 -13.79 -13.89 4.79
CA ALA A 46 -13.80 -14.63 3.54
C ALA A 46 -13.17 -16.04 3.63
N GLY A 47 -12.82 -16.49 4.83
CA GLY A 47 -12.28 -17.82 5.09
C GLY A 47 -10.76 -17.94 4.96
N PHE A 48 -10.04 -16.82 4.94
CA PHE A 48 -8.58 -16.82 4.98
C PHE A 48 -8.04 -16.85 6.40
N ASP A 49 -6.89 -17.47 6.59
CA ASP A 49 -6.02 -17.21 7.72
C ASP A 49 -5.17 -15.99 7.39
N ALA A 50 -5.36 -14.90 8.11
CA ALA A 50 -4.74 -13.63 7.80
C ALA A 50 -4.07 -13.01 9.02
N LEU A 51 -2.92 -12.37 8.81
CA LEU A 51 -2.15 -11.68 9.83
C LEU A 51 -1.67 -10.32 9.34
N ARG A 52 -1.66 -9.39 10.26
CA ARG A 52 -0.93 -8.14 10.12
C ARG A 52 0.52 -8.37 10.53
N VAL A 53 1.47 -7.85 9.73
CA VAL A 53 2.88 -7.87 10.07
C VAL A 53 3.24 -6.57 10.80
N PRO A 54 3.48 -6.60 12.12
CA PRO A 54 3.88 -5.40 12.84
C PRO A 54 5.34 -5.08 12.55
N VAL A 55 5.59 -3.92 11.93
CA VAL A 55 6.94 -3.41 11.70
C VAL A 55 7.14 -2.21 12.61
N SER A 56 8.00 -2.35 13.62
CA SER A 56 8.29 -1.32 14.60
C SER A 56 9.44 -0.37 14.19
N ALA A 57 10.24 -0.77 13.20
CA ALA A 57 11.37 -0.02 12.66
C ALA A 57 11.48 -0.20 11.14
N PRO A 58 12.13 0.74 10.42
CA PRO A 58 12.43 0.55 9.01
C PRO A 58 13.22 -0.75 8.82
N SER A 59 12.75 -1.60 7.91
CA SER A 59 13.38 -2.87 7.59
C SER A 59 13.58 -2.98 6.09
N ASN A 60 14.72 -3.54 5.68
CA ASN A 60 15.00 -3.91 4.29
C ASN A 60 14.46 -5.30 3.95
N GLU A 61 13.92 -6.01 4.95
CA GLU A 61 13.30 -7.31 4.73
C GLU A 61 12.04 -7.20 3.86
N PRO A 62 11.78 -8.18 2.98
CA PRO A 62 10.63 -8.16 2.09
C PRO A 62 9.34 -8.55 2.84
N LEU A 63 8.88 -7.68 3.72
CA LEU A 63 7.68 -7.90 4.52
C LEU A 63 6.50 -7.11 3.97
N PRO A 64 5.34 -7.76 3.75
CA PRO A 64 4.09 -7.06 3.44
C PRO A 64 3.49 -6.44 4.71
N ASP A 65 2.52 -5.55 4.54
CA ASP A 65 1.74 -5.04 5.68
C ASP A 65 0.85 -6.12 6.28
N ILE A 66 0.23 -6.92 5.42
CA ILE A 66 -0.53 -8.11 5.80
C ILE A 66 -0.29 -9.24 4.80
N PHE A 67 -0.51 -10.47 5.24
CA PHE A 67 -0.64 -11.60 4.33
C PHE A 67 -1.82 -12.49 4.74
N ALA A 68 -2.35 -13.21 3.78
CA ALA A 68 -3.50 -14.07 3.97
C ALA A 68 -3.32 -15.38 3.18
N ILE A 69 -3.76 -16.49 3.77
CA ILE A 69 -3.64 -17.82 3.20
C ILE A 69 -5.00 -18.49 3.20
N LYS A 70 -5.36 -19.08 2.08
CA LYS A 70 -6.52 -19.96 1.96
C LYS A 70 -6.19 -21.07 0.98
N GLU A 71 -6.21 -22.32 1.46
CA GLU A 71 -5.88 -23.51 0.65
C GLU A 71 -4.54 -23.35 -0.09
N LYS A 72 -4.56 -23.27 -1.42
CA LYS A 72 -3.38 -23.18 -2.28
C LYS A 72 -3.00 -21.72 -2.62
N THR A 73 -3.66 -20.76 -2.00
CA THR A 73 -3.49 -19.33 -2.30
C THR A 73 -2.83 -18.60 -1.14
N ILE A 74 -1.79 -17.84 -1.44
CA ILE A 74 -1.20 -16.86 -0.53
C ILE A 74 -1.30 -15.46 -1.15
N VAL A 75 -1.74 -14.51 -0.35
CA VAL A 75 -1.89 -13.10 -0.73
C VAL A 75 -0.97 -12.26 0.13
N ALA A 76 -0.18 -11.38 -0.48
CA ALA A 76 0.59 -10.36 0.22
C ALA A 76 0.05 -8.98 -0.15
N CYS A 77 -0.19 -8.13 0.85
CA CYS A 77 -0.80 -6.83 0.64
C CYS A 77 0.06 -5.70 1.18
N GLU A 78 0.11 -4.63 0.41
CA GLU A 78 0.50 -3.29 0.85
C GLU A 78 -0.77 -2.46 1.04
N VAL A 79 -0.92 -1.84 2.20
CA VAL A 79 -2.14 -1.12 2.59
C VAL A 79 -1.86 0.36 2.72
N LYS A 80 -2.66 1.19 2.08
CA LYS A 80 -2.63 2.65 2.24
C LYS A 80 -4.01 3.21 2.49
N SER A 81 -4.08 4.23 3.35
CA SER A 81 -5.31 4.93 3.68
C SER A 81 -5.14 6.41 3.35
N GLN A 82 -5.96 6.91 2.43
CA GLN A 82 -5.95 8.30 1.96
C GLN A 82 -7.38 8.78 1.66
N GLU A 83 -7.51 10.05 1.26
CA GLU A 83 -8.83 10.61 0.96
C GLU A 83 -9.30 10.33 -0.46
N ARG A 84 -8.42 10.50 -1.46
CA ARG A 84 -8.81 10.44 -2.89
C ARG A 84 -7.87 9.66 -3.78
N TYR A 85 -6.61 9.54 -3.39
CA TYR A 85 -5.56 9.02 -4.24
C TYR A 85 -4.48 8.35 -3.41
N VAL A 86 -4.02 7.18 -3.85
CA VAL A 86 -2.88 6.47 -3.28
C VAL A 86 -1.88 6.12 -4.37
N TYR A 87 -0.61 6.18 -4.01
CA TYR A 87 0.50 5.85 -4.87
C TYR A 87 1.39 4.80 -4.21
N TYR A 88 1.69 3.74 -4.96
CA TYR A 88 2.56 2.64 -4.53
C TYR A 88 3.85 2.70 -5.33
N LYS A 89 4.96 2.92 -4.66
CA LYS A 89 6.28 2.97 -5.30
C LYS A 89 6.74 1.56 -5.64
N ARG A 90 7.52 1.45 -6.72
CA ARG A 90 8.05 0.18 -7.21
C ARG A 90 8.70 -0.67 -6.10
N HIS A 91 9.51 -0.07 -5.22
CA HIS A 91 10.18 -0.81 -4.15
C HIS A 91 9.20 -1.44 -3.14
N GLN A 92 8.05 -0.83 -2.91
CA GLN A 92 6.99 -1.38 -2.06
C GLN A 92 6.34 -2.59 -2.71
N VAL A 93 6.07 -2.50 -4.01
CA VAL A 93 5.50 -3.62 -4.79
C VAL A 93 6.52 -4.75 -4.93
N LEU A 94 7.78 -4.43 -5.15
CA LEU A 94 8.87 -5.41 -5.22
C LEU A 94 8.96 -6.25 -3.94
N LYS A 95 8.83 -5.65 -2.78
CA LYS A 95 8.82 -6.36 -1.49
C LYS A 95 7.71 -7.41 -1.40
N LEU A 96 6.53 -7.13 -1.95
CA LEU A 96 5.44 -8.10 -2.01
C LEU A 96 5.83 -9.30 -2.87
N HIS A 97 6.42 -9.06 -4.04
CA HIS A 97 6.86 -10.13 -4.94
C HIS A 97 7.99 -10.95 -4.35
N GLU A 98 8.95 -10.33 -3.68
CA GLU A 98 10.04 -11.02 -2.98
C GLU A 98 9.51 -11.90 -1.83
N PHE A 99 8.55 -11.40 -1.05
CA PHE A 99 7.87 -12.19 -0.04
C PHE A 99 7.16 -13.40 -0.63
N LEU A 100 6.42 -13.22 -1.72
CA LEU A 100 5.71 -14.30 -2.40
C LEU A 100 6.67 -15.31 -3.02
N GLU A 101 7.83 -14.88 -3.48
CA GLU A 101 8.86 -15.76 -4.04
C GLU A 101 9.44 -16.74 -3.00
N ILE A 102 9.53 -16.32 -1.75
CA ILE A 102 9.92 -17.19 -0.63
C ILE A 102 8.88 -18.29 -0.38
N HIS A 103 7.61 -18.03 -0.68
CA HIS A 103 6.48 -18.93 -0.44
C HIS A 103 6.12 -19.75 -1.68
N ARG A 104 7.11 -20.36 -2.31
CA ARG A 104 6.97 -21.13 -3.57
C ARG A 104 6.05 -22.34 -3.48
N ILE A 105 5.82 -22.86 -2.27
CA ILE A 105 4.93 -24.01 -2.06
C ILE A 105 3.47 -23.69 -2.45
N TYR A 106 3.09 -22.42 -2.41
CA TYR A 106 1.76 -21.99 -2.84
C TYR A 106 1.72 -21.82 -4.36
N PRO A 107 0.88 -22.59 -5.08
CA PRO A 107 0.77 -22.45 -6.53
C PRO A 107 0.10 -21.13 -6.96
N ASN A 108 -0.79 -20.57 -6.15
CA ASN A 108 -1.43 -19.30 -6.40
C ASN A 108 -0.91 -18.22 -5.43
N ARG A 109 -0.10 -17.30 -5.95
CA ARG A 109 0.56 -16.23 -5.19
C ARG A 109 0.15 -14.89 -5.76
N VAL A 110 -0.44 -14.05 -4.95
CA VAL A 110 -1.07 -12.80 -5.40
C VAL A 110 -0.54 -11.60 -4.61
N ALA A 111 0.04 -10.63 -5.32
CA ALA A 111 0.40 -9.34 -4.76
C ALA A 111 -0.76 -8.36 -4.91
N VAL A 112 -1.26 -7.85 -3.80
CA VAL A 112 -2.43 -6.96 -3.75
C VAL A 112 -2.06 -5.61 -3.19
N LEU A 113 -2.46 -4.57 -3.90
CA LEU A 113 -2.41 -3.20 -3.43
C LEU A 113 -3.80 -2.81 -2.94
N ALA A 114 -3.89 -2.45 -1.67
CA ALA A 114 -5.16 -2.15 -1.00
C ALA A 114 -5.21 -0.68 -0.61
N ALA A 115 -6.23 0.01 -1.05
CA ALA A 115 -6.48 1.41 -0.74
C ALA A 115 -7.78 1.56 0.04
N LYS A 116 -7.70 2.16 1.23
CA LYS A 116 -8.88 2.59 1.96
C LYS A 116 -9.07 4.09 1.78
N PHE A 117 -10.18 4.47 1.18
CA PHE A 117 -10.57 5.86 1.00
C PHE A 117 -11.54 6.31 2.09
N LYS A 118 -11.24 7.44 2.69
CA LYS A 118 -12.12 8.05 3.69
C LYS A 118 -13.53 8.23 3.12
N TYR A 119 -14.54 7.69 3.78
CA TYR A 119 -15.98 7.72 3.41
C TYR A 119 -16.38 6.92 2.16
N LYS A 120 -15.47 6.30 1.43
CA LYS A 120 -15.75 5.55 0.19
C LYS A 120 -15.40 4.07 0.25
N GLY A 121 -14.73 3.63 1.31
CA GLY A 121 -14.37 2.24 1.49
C GLY A 121 -13.11 1.82 0.73
N TRP A 122 -13.06 0.54 0.37
CA TRP A 122 -11.88 -0.10 -0.18
C TRP A 122 -11.86 -0.17 -1.70
N ALA A 123 -10.67 -0.04 -2.26
CA ALA A 123 -10.36 -0.37 -3.64
C ALA A 123 -9.07 -1.19 -3.72
N PHE A 124 -9.03 -2.17 -4.60
CA PHE A 124 -7.93 -3.11 -4.73
C PHE A 124 -7.38 -3.15 -6.15
N LEU A 125 -6.10 -3.50 -6.25
CA LEU A 125 -5.42 -3.73 -7.51
C LEU A 125 -4.49 -4.93 -7.34
N VAL A 126 -4.46 -5.81 -8.31
CA VAL A 126 -3.51 -6.91 -8.37
C VAL A 126 -2.27 -6.45 -9.13
N ALA A 127 -1.11 -6.50 -8.49
CA ALA A 127 0.16 -6.15 -9.08
C ALA A 127 0.85 -7.42 -9.60
N GLU A 128 0.71 -7.71 -10.87
CA GLU A 128 1.31 -8.92 -11.47
C GLU A 128 2.82 -8.81 -11.64
N LYS A 129 3.34 -7.60 -11.72
CA LYS A 129 4.77 -7.29 -11.84
C LYS A 129 5.16 -6.16 -10.91
N PRO A 130 6.43 -6.09 -10.45
CA PRO A 130 6.93 -4.91 -9.77
C PRO A 130 6.85 -3.68 -10.67
N GLY A 131 6.44 -2.55 -10.11
CA GLY A 131 6.30 -1.29 -10.82
C GLY A 131 5.64 -0.24 -9.95
N ASP A 132 5.45 0.95 -10.50
CA ASP A 132 4.71 2.02 -9.87
C ASP A 132 3.23 1.89 -10.21
N PHE A 133 2.38 1.96 -9.18
CA PHE A 133 0.93 1.85 -9.32
C PHE A 133 0.24 2.97 -8.57
N SER A 134 -0.96 3.29 -9.00
CA SER A 134 -1.83 4.23 -8.30
C SER A 134 -3.28 3.76 -8.33
N ILE A 135 -4.01 4.10 -7.27
CA ILE A 135 -5.45 3.88 -7.20
C ILE A 135 -6.11 5.22 -6.88
N ARG A 136 -7.08 5.60 -7.69
CA ARG A 136 -7.93 6.76 -7.44
C ARG A 136 -9.26 6.33 -6.86
N ILE A 137 -9.87 7.22 -6.10
CA ILE A 137 -11.24 7.04 -5.62
C ILE A 137 -12.18 6.75 -6.81
N GLY A 138 -13.02 5.73 -6.68
CA GLY A 138 -13.92 5.29 -7.75
C GLY A 138 -13.30 4.35 -8.78
N SER A 139 -12.00 4.05 -8.68
CA SER A 139 -11.32 3.06 -9.52
C SER A 139 -10.90 1.83 -8.70
N GLY A 140 -10.36 0.81 -9.38
CA GLY A 140 -9.93 -0.44 -8.76
C GLY A 140 -11.05 -1.45 -8.60
N LEU A 141 -10.71 -2.57 -7.97
CA LEU A 141 -11.64 -3.68 -7.70
C LEU A 141 -12.29 -3.52 -6.33
N SER A 142 -13.52 -3.95 -6.19
CA SER A 142 -14.12 -4.23 -4.89
C SER A 142 -13.47 -5.47 -4.26
N PHE A 143 -13.67 -5.68 -2.97
CA PHE A 143 -13.16 -6.89 -2.30
C PHE A 143 -13.75 -8.17 -2.89
N ARG A 144 -15.04 -8.15 -3.25
CA ARG A 144 -15.72 -9.26 -3.91
C ARG A 144 -15.10 -9.58 -5.28
N GLU A 145 -14.83 -8.55 -6.07
CA GLU A 145 -14.18 -8.70 -7.39
C GLU A 145 -12.74 -9.20 -7.24
N LEU A 146 -12.00 -8.74 -6.22
CA LEU A 146 -10.68 -9.25 -5.89
C LEU A 146 -10.73 -10.76 -5.59
N LEU A 147 -11.66 -11.21 -4.75
CA LEU A 147 -11.81 -12.63 -4.41
C LEU A 147 -12.12 -13.47 -5.67
N ARG A 148 -13.00 -13.00 -6.54
CA ARG A 148 -13.30 -13.67 -7.81
C ARG A 148 -12.08 -13.79 -8.69
N ARG A 149 -11.30 -12.71 -8.81
CA ARG A 149 -10.09 -12.71 -9.62
C ARG A 149 -9.04 -13.67 -9.10
N MET A 150 -8.97 -13.88 -7.80
CA MET A 150 -8.06 -14.86 -7.17
C MET A 150 -8.57 -16.30 -7.27
N GLY A 151 -9.82 -16.52 -7.68
CA GLY A 151 -10.42 -17.84 -7.78
C GLY A 151 -10.84 -18.45 -6.43
N VAL A 152 -11.14 -17.61 -5.48
CA VAL A 152 -11.52 -18.00 -4.10
C VAL A 152 -12.88 -17.46 -3.71
#